data_cd8d2927c8315475a41d1dbf1ace8f62
#
_entry.id   cd8d2927c8315475a41d1dbf1ace8f62
#
_cell.length_a   1.000
_cell.length_b   1.000
_cell.length_c   1.000
_cell.angle_alpha   90.00
_cell.angle_beta   90.00
_cell.angle_gamma   90.00
#
_symmetry.space_group_name_H-M   'P 1'
#
loop_
_entity.id
_entity.type
_entity.pdbx_description
1 polymer ?
#
loop_
_entity_poly.entity_id
_entity_poly.type
_entity_poly.pdbx_seq_one_letter_code
_entity_poly.pdbx_strand_id
1 'polypeptide(L)'
;MDDTVKDAWRRAPRLNEFADFFERTASGLEGAPDYGAPTASTDLLQFDLDCLTYADTHRRLWGKFEHHYFASIPYRLEEECRIAAAAFRFCLKAWAQEHRPATLYTLGAGAGSLTRSLAKLGDGRINTINCSPTVANRVCFYEKRGSEYAHFFEGPFFELDADRIATDRDLKPFRRGFDVLIEDTTFQMYGSDRDNQTQFVARSLRPTGVLVQVQKLRHPDPLIYAERERQKDEMFKSHFFSPSQISEKKREILNTMLDFQVDMATTIAALSLSFRYSVVTWNSGNFYTIVSSNSRRSMIDYVSLLLSPAIPADFSNERLPLTIIDDANEPLPTNWEWRPPWSVKPVVAPLPVPRGD
;
A
#
# COMPACT_ATOMS: atom_id res chain seq x y z
N MET A 1 19.99 13.77 -5.01
CA MET A 1 20.29 12.35 -5.21
C MET A 1 21.20 12.24 -6.40
N ASP A 2 22.20 11.39 -6.35
CA ASP A 2 23.15 11.20 -7.44
C ASP A 2 22.42 10.64 -8.68
N ASP A 3 22.73 11.17 -9.87
CA ASP A 3 22.13 10.74 -11.13
C ASP A 3 22.45 9.28 -11.45
N THR A 4 23.60 8.77 -10.99
CA THR A 4 23.99 7.36 -11.12
C THR A 4 22.99 6.41 -10.46
N VAL A 5 22.40 6.78 -9.32
CA VAL A 5 21.36 5.99 -8.62
C VAL A 5 20.07 5.98 -9.44
N LYS A 6 19.63 7.14 -9.92
CA LYS A 6 18.43 7.22 -10.78
C LYS A 6 18.63 6.47 -12.09
N ASP A 7 19.83 6.47 -12.66
CA ASP A 7 20.15 5.70 -13.87
C ASP A 7 20.13 4.20 -13.64
N ALA A 8 20.53 3.72 -12.44
CA ALA A 8 20.36 2.32 -12.08
C ALA A 8 18.87 1.93 -12.03
N TRP A 9 18.02 2.79 -11.45
CA TRP A 9 16.56 2.55 -11.40
C TRP A 9 15.89 2.63 -12.77
N ARG A 10 16.38 3.49 -13.71
CA ARG A 10 15.90 3.53 -15.10
C ARG A 10 16.19 2.24 -15.88
N ARG A 11 17.23 1.51 -15.48
CA ARG A 11 17.57 0.19 -16.05
C ARG A 11 16.91 -0.99 -15.32
N ALA A 12 16.06 -0.70 -14.33
CA ALA A 12 15.42 -1.74 -13.56
C ALA A 12 14.35 -2.50 -14.36
N PRO A 13 14.06 -3.76 -13.97
CA PRO A 13 13.12 -4.64 -14.69
C PRO A 13 11.73 -4.05 -14.91
N ARG A 14 11.23 -3.22 -13.98
CA ARG A 14 9.90 -2.61 -14.13
C ARG A 14 9.76 -1.78 -15.41
N LEU A 15 10.80 -1.08 -15.81
CA LEU A 15 10.77 -0.23 -16.99
C LEU A 15 11.20 -0.95 -18.28
N ASN A 16 11.78 -2.14 -18.17
CA ASN A 16 12.33 -2.91 -19.31
C ASN A 16 11.65 -4.29 -19.43
N GLU A 17 11.85 -5.17 -18.45
CA GLU A 17 11.39 -6.57 -18.54
C GLU A 17 9.91 -6.72 -18.17
N PHE A 18 9.42 -5.92 -17.20
CA PHE A 18 8.05 -6.03 -16.68
C PHE A 18 7.09 -5.01 -17.29
N ALA A 19 7.57 -4.06 -18.08
CA ALA A 19 6.73 -2.98 -18.61
C ALA A 19 5.55 -3.55 -19.42
N ASP A 20 5.81 -4.49 -20.31
CA ASP A 20 4.79 -5.12 -21.15
C ASP A 20 3.75 -5.89 -20.33
N PHE A 21 4.16 -6.68 -19.34
CA PHE A 21 3.23 -7.37 -18.45
C PHE A 21 2.31 -6.38 -17.71
N PHE A 22 2.86 -5.32 -17.14
CA PHE A 22 2.06 -4.34 -16.41
C PHE A 22 1.14 -3.54 -17.34
N GLU A 23 1.56 -3.29 -18.58
CA GLU A 23 0.71 -2.64 -19.59
C GLU A 23 -0.45 -3.57 -19.97
N ARG A 24 -0.18 -4.83 -20.28
CA ARG A 24 -1.21 -5.84 -20.63
C ARG A 24 -2.20 -6.06 -19.48
N THR A 25 -1.71 -6.15 -18.24
CA THR A 25 -2.55 -6.30 -17.05
C THR A 25 -3.39 -5.05 -16.81
N ALA A 26 -2.83 -3.85 -16.92
CA ALA A 26 -3.55 -2.59 -16.74
C ALA A 26 -4.59 -2.35 -17.85
N SER A 27 -4.32 -2.74 -19.09
CA SER A 27 -5.27 -2.68 -20.20
C SER A 27 -6.32 -3.80 -20.16
N GLY A 28 -6.04 -4.87 -19.40
CA GLY A 28 -6.86 -6.06 -19.28
C GLY A 28 -6.70 -7.07 -20.41
N LEU A 29 -5.61 -6.99 -21.16
CA LEU A 29 -5.27 -8.00 -22.19
C LEU A 29 -4.88 -9.35 -21.58
N GLU A 30 -4.32 -9.33 -20.36
CA GLU A 30 -4.05 -10.55 -19.56
C GLU A 30 -5.32 -11.23 -19.01
N GLY A 31 -6.45 -10.57 -19.16
CA GLY A 31 -7.70 -11.03 -18.59
C GLY A 31 -7.90 -10.70 -17.11
N ALA A 32 -9.14 -10.84 -16.66
CA ALA A 32 -9.48 -10.83 -15.24
C ALA A 32 -9.23 -12.22 -14.62
N PRO A 33 -9.10 -12.33 -13.28
CA PRO A 33 -9.10 -13.62 -12.61
C PRO A 33 -10.31 -14.49 -13.02
N ASP A 34 -10.10 -15.78 -13.23
CA ASP A 34 -11.12 -16.69 -13.78
C ASP A 34 -12.36 -16.85 -12.90
N TYR A 35 -12.17 -16.78 -11.57
CA TYR A 35 -13.25 -16.94 -10.57
C TYR A 35 -13.81 -15.60 -10.07
N GLY A 36 -13.50 -14.53 -10.77
CA GLY A 36 -13.92 -13.18 -10.41
C GLY A 36 -12.92 -12.46 -9.50
N ALA A 37 -13.28 -11.25 -9.13
CA ALA A 37 -12.42 -10.42 -8.31
C ALA A 37 -12.63 -10.71 -6.81
N PRO A 38 -11.57 -10.60 -5.99
CA PRO A 38 -11.70 -10.66 -4.55
C PRO A 38 -12.70 -9.61 -4.04
N THR A 39 -13.38 -9.94 -2.95
CA THR A 39 -14.26 -9.03 -2.22
C THR A 39 -13.77 -8.94 -0.79
N ALA A 40 -13.62 -7.74 -0.27
CA ALA A 40 -13.16 -7.54 1.10
C ALA A 40 -14.14 -8.16 2.10
N SER A 41 -13.62 -8.94 3.03
CA SER A 41 -14.40 -9.59 4.08
C SER A 41 -14.86 -8.57 5.12
N THR A 42 -16.17 -8.40 5.25
CA THR A 42 -16.76 -7.50 6.26
C THR A 42 -16.43 -7.94 7.69
N ASP A 43 -16.35 -9.26 7.91
CA ASP A 43 -16.03 -9.84 9.22
C ASP A 43 -14.58 -9.56 9.61
N LEU A 44 -13.64 -9.75 8.68
CA LEU A 44 -12.23 -9.43 8.90
C LEU A 44 -12.01 -7.93 9.13
N LEU A 45 -12.79 -7.08 8.47
CA LEU A 45 -12.80 -5.64 8.68
C LEU A 45 -13.58 -5.21 9.93
N GLN A 46 -14.04 -6.17 10.75
CA GLN A 46 -14.69 -5.94 12.05
C GLN A 46 -15.91 -5.00 11.97
N PHE A 47 -16.56 -4.96 10.81
CA PHE A 47 -17.68 -4.05 10.51
C PHE A 47 -17.36 -2.56 10.74
N ASP A 48 -16.06 -2.17 10.70
CA ASP A 48 -15.66 -0.76 10.80
C ASP A 48 -16.22 0.03 9.62
N LEU A 49 -16.98 1.08 9.95
CA LEU A 49 -17.74 1.83 8.96
C LEU A 49 -16.84 2.53 7.92
N ASP A 50 -15.69 3.06 8.32
CA ASP A 50 -14.79 3.72 7.39
C ASP A 50 -14.11 2.70 6.47
N CYS A 51 -13.72 1.53 6.98
CA CYS A 51 -13.20 0.42 6.17
C CYS A 51 -14.24 -0.05 5.14
N LEU A 52 -15.50 -0.22 5.55
CA LEU A 52 -16.57 -0.69 4.67
C LEU A 52 -16.94 0.37 3.63
N THR A 53 -17.01 1.65 4.03
CA THR A 53 -17.27 2.78 3.12
C THR A 53 -16.14 2.92 2.11
N TYR A 54 -14.89 2.76 2.57
CA TYR A 54 -13.74 2.74 1.67
C TYR A 54 -13.82 1.55 0.70
N ALA A 55 -14.05 0.34 1.19
CA ALA A 55 -14.13 -0.87 0.36
C ALA A 55 -15.15 -0.72 -0.78
N ASP A 56 -16.36 -0.21 -0.48
CA ASP A 56 -17.39 0.03 -1.48
C ASP A 56 -16.97 1.12 -2.49
N THR A 57 -16.45 2.25 -2.01
CA THR A 57 -15.98 3.33 -2.88
C THR A 57 -14.83 2.87 -3.76
N HIS A 58 -13.86 2.17 -3.19
CA HIS A 58 -12.68 1.66 -3.86
C HIS A 58 -13.04 0.66 -4.96
N ARG A 59 -13.94 -0.28 -4.64
CA ARG A 59 -14.40 -1.30 -5.60
C ARG A 59 -15.02 -0.67 -6.86
N ARG A 60 -15.77 0.39 -6.72
CA ARG A 60 -16.40 1.12 -7.85
C ARG A 60 -15.38 1.85 -8.72
N LEU A 61 -14.22 2.17 -8.15
CA LEU A 61 -13.15 2.90 -8.83
C LEU A 61 -12.05 1.98 -9.39
N TRP A 62 -12.15 0.66 -9.22
CA TRP A 62 -11.16 -0.25 -9.74
C TRP A 62 -10.96 -0.10 -11.24
N GLY A 63 -9.67 -0.15 -11.66
CA GLY A 63 -9.28 -0.46 -13.02
C GLY A 63 -9.18 -1.98 -13.22
N LYS A 64 -8.53 -2.39 -14.29
CA LYS A 64 -8.37 -3.80 -14.63
C LYS A 64 -7.22 -4.43 -13.83
N PHE A 65 -6.20 -3.63 -13.50
CA PHE A 65 -5.04 -4.08 -12.74
C PHE A 65 -5.39 -4.55 -11.32
N GLU A 66 -6.31 -3.87 -10.64
CA GLU A 66 -6.70 -4.18 -9.26
C GLU A 66 -7.28 -5.59 -9.10
N HIS A 67 -8.04 -6.06 -10.10
CA HIS A 67 -8.55 -7.44 -10.11
C HIS A 67 -7.40 -8.45 -10.01
N HIS A 68 -6.35 -8.25 -10.79
CA HIS A 68 -5.19 -9.11 -10.82
C HIS A 68 -4.34 -8.97 -9.56
N TYR A 69 -4.14 -7.75 -9.09
CA TYR A 69 -3.31 -7.43 -7.93
C TYR A 69 -3.86 -8.05 -6.65
N PHE A 70 -5.11 -7.76 -6.31
CA PHE A 70 -5.73 -8.27 -5.09
C PHE A 70 -5.99 -9.78 -5.10
N ALA A 71 -6.14 -10.39 -6.27
CA ALA A 71 -6.18 -11.85 -6.41
C ALA A 71 -4.81 -12.53 -6.24
N SER A 72 -3.72 -11.77 -6.21
CA SER A 72 -2.34 -12.29 -6.18
C SER A 72 -1.70 -12.33 -4.80
N ILE A 73 -2.22 -11.56 -3.83
CA ILE A 73 -1.63 -11.41 -2.49
C ILE A 73 -2.72 -11.68 -1.45
N PRO A 74 -2.55 -12.70 -0.59
CA PRO A 74 -3.59 -13.09 0.36
C PRO A 74 -3.95 -11.94 1.30
N TYR A 75 -5.25 -11.62 1.34
CA TYR A 75 -5.85 -10.60 2.22
C TYR A 75 -5.28 -9.19 2.07
N ARG A 76 -4.64 -8.92 0.93
CA ARG A 76 -4.11 -7.58 0.64
C ARG A 76 -5.23 -6.55 0.45
N LEU A 77 -6.41 -6.99 0.00
CA LEU A 77 -7.57 -6.12 -0.16
C LEU A 77 -8.10 -5.63 1.19
N GLU A 78 -8.18 -6.53 2.18
CA GLU A 78 -8.56 -6.18 3.55
C GLU A 78 -7.51 -5.25 4.18
N GLU A 79 -6.23 -5.51 3.97
CA GLU A 79 -5.15 -4.62 4.41
C GLU A 79 -5.20 -3.27 3.72
N GLU A 80 -5.55 -3.22 2.41
CA GLU A 80 -5.79 -1.96 1.71
C GLU A 80 -6.88 -1.13 2.38
N CYS A 81 -8.01 -1.76 2.71
CA CYS A 81 -9.12 -1.08 3.38
C CYS A 81 -8.70 -0.55 4.76
N ARG A 82 -7.93 -1.33 5.51
CA ARG A 82 -7.43 -0.99 6.83
C ARG A 82 -6.43 0.17 6.79
N ILE A 83 -5.44 0.13 5.89
CA ILE A 83 -4.47 1.21 5.67
C ILE A 83 -5.21 2.48 5.23
N ALA A 84 -6.13 2.37 4.27
CA ALA A 84 -6.84 3.50 3.70
C ALA A 84 -7.74 4.18 4.73
N ALA A 85 -8.48 3.43 5.55
CA ALA A 85 -9.30 4.00 6.63
C ALA A 85 -8.44 4.73 7.67
N ALA A 86 -7.29 4.16 8.06
CA ALA A 86 -6.37 4.82 8.97
C ALA A 86 -5.76 6.09 8.35
N ALA A 87 -5.33 6.03 7.08
CA ALA A 87 -4.81 7.20 6.35
C ALA A 87 -5.87 8.29 6.20
N PHE A 88 -7.12 7.93 5.92
CA PHE A 88 -8.24 8.85 5.85
C PHE A 88 -8.44 9.59 7.18
N ARG A 89 -8.57 8.86 8.29
CA ARG A 89 -8.73 9.42 9.64
C ARG A 89 -7.55 10.30 10.03
N PHE A 90 -6.32 9.86 9.73
CA PHE A 90 -5.10 10.61 10.00
C PHE A 90 -5.07 11.93 9.20
N CYS A 91 -5.39 11.90 7.92
CA CYS A 91 -5.49 13.07 7.06
C CYS A 91 -6.58 14.04 7.52
N LEU A 92 -7.76 13.56 7.94
CA LEU A 92 -8.83 14.40 8.48
C LEU A 92 -8.39 15.07 9.79
N LYS A 93 -7.65 14.37 10.65
CA LYS A 93 -7.08 14.95 11.87
C LYS A 93 -6.09 16.06 11.53
N ALA A 94 -5.19 15.83 10.58
CA ALA A 94 -4.23 16.84 10.12
C ALA A 94 -4.94 18.07 9.52
N TRP A 95 -5.97 17.86 8.67
CA TRP A 95 -6.81 18.92 8.13
C TRP A 95 -7.47 19.77 9.24
N ALA A 96 -8.06 19.11 10.22
CA ALA A 96 -8.74 19.80 11.32
C ALA A 96 -7.75 20.62 12.20
N GLN A 97 -6.53 20.14 12.39
CA GLN A 97 -5.51 20.79 13.21
C GLN A 97 -4.79 21.93 12.48
N GLU A 98 -4.51 21.76 11.19
CA GLU A 98 -3.68 22.71 10.43
C GLU A 98 -4.50 23.61 9.50
N HIS A 99 -5.82 23.41 9.40
CA HIS A 99 -6.75 24.17 8.55
C HIS A 99 -6.31 24.24 7.07
N ARG A 100 -5.68 23.16 6.58
CA ARG A 100 -5.27 22.98 5.20
C ARG A 100 -5.64 21.56 4.73
N PRO A 101 -5.90 21.37 3.42
CA PRO A 101 -6.02 20.01 2.91
C PRO A 101 -4.78 19.16 3.24
N ALA A 102 -4.99 17.96 3.74
CA ALA A 102 -3.91 16.99 3.91
C ALA A 102 -3.44 16.48 2.55
N THR A 103 -2.22 15.96 2.48
CA THR A 103 -1.62 15.49 1.24
C THR A 103 -1.19 14.04 1.36
N LEU A 104 -1.56 13.22 0.39
CA LEU A 104 -1.24 11.79 0.35
C LEU A 104 -0.64 11.41 -1.00
N TYR A 105 0.43 10.63 -0.96
CA TYR A 105 1.10 10.10 -2.14
C TYR A 105 1.15 8.57 -2.10
N THR A 106 0.81 7.92 -3.22
CA THR A 106 0.93 6.47 -3.40
C THR A 106 1.89 6.16 -4.53
N LEU A 107 2.95 5.41 -4.25
CA LEU A 107 3.94 5.01 -5.25
C LEU A 107 3.45 3.80 -6.05
N GLY A 108 3.51 3.89 -7.37
CA GLY A 108 3.36 2.73 -8.24
C GLY A 108 2.04 1.98 -8.14
N ALA A 109 1.01 2.58 -7.56
CA ALA A 109 -0.26 1.92 -7.24
C ALA A 109 -1.21 1.81 -8.44
N GLY A 110 -0.70 1.33 -9.59
CA GLY A 110 -1.51 1.05 -10.76
C GLY A 110 -2.35 2.24 -11.22
N ALA A 111 -3.65 2.03 -11.44
CA ALA A 111 -4.59 3.08 -11.82
C ALA A 111 -4.97 4.04 -10.67
N GLY A 112 -4.35 3.92 -9.49
CA GLY A 112 -4.55 4.83 -8.36
C GLY A 112 -5.95 4.74 -7.73
N SER A 113 -6.50 3.55 -7.61
CA SER A 113 -7.83 3.35 -7.00
C SER A 113 -7.86 3.82 -5.55
N LEU A 114 -6.78 3.61 -4.77
CA LEU A 114 -6.64 4.12 -3.41
C LEU A 114 -6.68 5.66 -3.39
N THR A 115 -5.84 6.31 -4.19
CA THR A 115 -5.76 7.77 -4.23
C THR A 115 -7.08 8.40 -4.65
N ARG A 116 -7.73 7.87 -5.69
CA ARG A 116 -9.04 8.35 -6.16
C ARG A 116 -10.12 8.18 -5.11
N SER A 117 -10.12 7.06 -4.38
CA SER A 117 -11.07 6.78 -3.30
C SER A 117 -10.91 7.77 -2.14
N LEU A 118 -9.68 7.98 -1.67
CA LEU A 118 -9.41 8.89 -0.56
C LEU A 118 -9.67 10.36 -0.93
N ALA A 119 -9.36 10.78 -2.17
CA ALA A 119 -9.71 12.12 -2.64
C ALA A 119 -11.23 12.32 -2.69
N LYS A 120 -11.97 11.32 -3.17
CA LYS A 120 -13.44 11.36 -3.23
C LYS A 120 -14.06 11.43 -1.84
N LEU A 121 -13.64 10.56 -0.92
CA LEU A 121 -14.13 10.54 0.46
C LEU A 121 -13.68 11.79 1.25
N GLY A 122 -12.51 12.32 0.92
CA GLY A 122 -11.95 13.52 1.54
C GLY A 122 -12.69 14.82 1.18
N ASP A 123 -13.32 14.88 0.02
CA ASP A 123 -14.14 16.00 -0.44
C ASP A 123 -13.47 17.37 -0.22
N GLY A 124 -12.28 17.55 -0.83
CA GLY A 124 -11.47 18.75 -0.71
C GLY A 124 -10.59 18.86 0.55
N ARG A 125 -10.76 17.97 1.51
CA ARG A 125 -9.93 17.93 2.72
C ARG A 125 -8.63 17.13 2.53
N ILE A 126 -8.55 16.34 1.46
CA ILE A 126 -7.37 15.51 1.13
C ILE A 126 -7.05 15.67 -0.35
N ASN A 127 -5.85 16.15 -0.66
CA ASN A 127 -5.27 16.09 -2.00
C ASN A 127 -4.43 14.81 -2.12
N THR A 128 -4.65 14.05 -3.17
CA THR A 128 -3.91 12.80 -3.37
C THR A 128 -3.19 12.80 -4.70
N ILE A 129 -2.05 12.12 -4.76
CA ILE A 129 -1.32 11.87 -6.00
C ILE A 129 -0.90 10.41 -6.10
N ASN A 130 -1.01 9.84 -7.29
CA ASN A 130 -0.45 8.54 -7.66
C ASN A 130 0.61 8.72 -8.73
N CYS A 131 1.62 7.87 -8.78
CA CYS A 131 2.52 7.77 -9.93
C CYS A 131 2.48 6.38 -10.56
N SER A 132 2.59 6.33 -11.87
CA SER A 132 2.82 5.09 -12.62
C SER A 132 3.42 5.41 -13.99
N PRO A 133 4.42 4.66 -14.46
CA PRO A 133 4.94 4.80 -15.80
C PRO A 133 4.06 4.14 -16.88
N THR A 134 2.96 3.48 -16.50
CA THR A 134 2.08 2.73 -17.40
C THR A 134 0.98 3.63 -17.95
N VAL A 135 0.96 3.84 -19.27
CA VAL A 135 -0.01 4.72 -19.97
C VAL A 135 -1.46 4.25 -19.72
N ALA A 136 -1.71 2.94 -19.80
CA ALA A 136 -3.06 2.40 -19.54
C ALA A 136 -3.57 2.72 -18.13
N ASN A 137 -2.69 2.81 -17.14
CA ASN A 137 -3.03 3.24 -15.78
C ASN A 137 -3.44 4.71 -15.73
N ARG A 138 -2.74 5.59 -16.47
CA ARG A 138 -3.11 7.00 -16.58
C ARG A 138 -4.49 7.16 -17.22
N VAL A 139 -4.73 6.47 -18.32
CA VAL A 139 -6.04 6.50 -19.01
C VAL A 139 -7.14 6.09 -18.05
N CYS A 140 -7.01 4.94 -17.40
CA CYS A 140 -7.98 4.44 -16.42
C CYS A 140 -8.17 5.40 -15.23
N PHE A 141 -7.08 6.03 -14.77
CA PHE A 141 -7.16 7.02 -13.69
C PHE A 141 -8.09 8.17 -14.06
N TYR A 142 -7.91 8.78 -15.23
CA TYR A 142 -8.72 9.94 -15.63
C TYR A 142 -10.15 9.56 -16.01
N GLU A 143 -10.39 8.41 -16.63
CA GLU A 143 -11.73 7.89 -16.91
C GLU A 143 -12.55 7.69 -15.62
N LYS A 144 -11.92 7.28 -14.55
CA LYS A 144 -12.57 6.98 -13.27
C LYS A 144 -12.14 7.92 -12.14
N ARG A 145 -11.70 9.13 -12.45
CA ARG A 145 -11.07 10.05 -11.50
C ARG A 145 -11.89 10.28 -10.24
N GLY A 146 -13.17 10.54 -10.39
CA GLY A 146 -14.15 10.64 -9.29
C GLY A 146 -14.02 11.87 -8.39
N SER A 147 -12.89 12.61 -8.43
CA SER A 147 -12.63 13.81 -7.65
C SER A 147 -11.54 14.66 -8.32
N GLU A 148 -11.70 15.99 -8.31
CA GLU A 148 -10.68 16.92 -8.80
C GLU A 148 -9.43 16.98 -7.90
N TYR A 149 -9.54 16.54 -6.66
CA TYR A 149 -8.46 16.46 -5.67
C TYR A 149 -7.57 15.22 -5.83
N ALA A 150 -7.88 14.34 -6.79
CA ALA A 150 -7.01 13.23 -7.18
C ALA A 150 -6.13 13.63 -8.35
N HIS A 151 -4.83 13.41 -8.22
CA HIS A 151 -3.80 13.75 -9.22
C HIS A 151 -3.03 12.51 -9.65
N PHE A 152 -2.50 12.53 -10.87
CA PHE A 152 -1.70 11.46 -11.43
C PHE A 152 -0.42 12.01 -12.05
N PHE A 153 0.70 11.42 -11.70
CA PHE A 153 1.99 11.66 -12.34
C PHE A 153 2.33 10.47 -13.24
N GLU A 154 2.47 10.72 -14.55
CA GLU A 154 2.92 9.72 -15.51
C GLU A 154 4.44 9.63 -15.47
N GLY A 155 4.93 8.60 -14.81
CA GLY A 155 6.36 8.34 -14.64
C GLY A 155 6.64 7.47 -13.43
N PRO A 156 7.89 6.98 -13.31
CA PRO A 156 8.32 6.24 -12.14
C PRO A 156 8.47 7.18 -10.93
N PHE A 157 8.40 6.62 -9.73
CA PHE A 157 8.40 7.38 -8.47
C PHE A 157 9.61 8.31 -8.32
N PHE A 158 10.77 7.93 -8.83
CA PHE A 158 12.02 8.70 -8.70
C PHE A 158 12.12 9.92 -9.64
N GLU A 159 11.16 10.10 -10.53
CA GLU A 159 11.01 11.30 -11.35
C GLU A 159 10.06 12.32 -10.71
N LEU A 160 9.30 11.93 -9.68
CA LEU A 160 8.48 12.83 -8.89
C LEU A 160 9.28 13.35 -7.68
N ASP A 161 10.34 14.08 -7.96
CA ASP A 161 11.20 14.67 -6.94
C ASP A 161 10.77 16.10 -6.52
N ALA A 162 11.49 16.68 -5.56
CA ALA A 162 11.19 18.00 -5.03
C ALA A 162 11.23 19.10 -6.11
N ASP A 163 12.15 19.01 -7.08
CA ASP A 163 12.27 20.00 -8.16
C ASP A 163 11.08 19.90 -9.11
N ARG A 164 10.67 18.69 -9.45
CA ARG A 164 9.46 18.45 -10.24
C ARG A 164 8.22 18.99 -9.54
N ILE A 165 8.06 18.70 -8.26
CA ILE A 165 6.92 19.19 -7.46
C ILE A 165 6.93 20.73 -7.34
N ALA A 166 8.12 21.34 -7.23
CA ALA A 166 8.25 22.79 -7.11
C ALA A 166 7.90 23.54 -8.40
N THR A 167 8.27 22.98 -9.56
CA THR A 167 8.15 23.63 -10.87
C THR A 167 6.82 23.37 -11.56
N ASP A 168 6.23 22.21 -11.36
CA ASP A 168 4.96 21.82 -11.98
C ASP A 168 3.78 22.54 -11.32
N ARG A 169 2.93 23.19 -12.14
CA ARG A 169 1.76 23.95 -11.65
C ARG A 169 0.67 23.03 -11.07
N ASP A 170 0.51 21.87 -11.65
CA ASP A 170 -0.53 20.90 -11.25
C ASP A 170 -0.16 20.21 -9.93
N LEU A 171 1.12 20.25 -9.55
CA LEU A 171 1.63 19.69 -8.30
C LEU A 171 1.71 20.71 -7.15
N LYS A 172 1.18 21.92 -7.36
CA LYS A 172 1.14 22.98 -6.33
C LYS A 172 0.63 22.51 -4.96
N PRO A 173 -0.41 21.66 -4.82
CA PRO A 173 -0.89 21.17 -3.52
C PRO A 173 0.18 20.43 -2.72
N PHE A 174 1.17 19.83 -3.37
CA PHE A 174 2.15 18.91 -2.76
C PHE A 174 3.50 19.57 -2.42
N ARG A 175 3.69 20.87 -2.70
CA ARG A 175 4.96 21.58 -2.48
C ARG A 175 5.47 21.62 -1.05
N ARG A 176 4.59 21.35 -0.08
CA ARG A 176 4.95 21.31 1.34
C ARG A 176 5.23 19.90 1.86
N GLY A 177 5.31 18.91 0.97
CA GLY A 177 5.48 17.51 1.30
C GLY A 177 4.16 16.81 1.64
N PHE A 178 4.28 15.53 1.99
CA PHE A 178 3.15 14.63 2.20
C PHE A 178 2.92 14.35 3.68
N ASP A 179 1.65 14.32 4.09
CA ASP A 179 1.23 13.88 5.43
C ASP A 179 1.25 12.34 5.51
N VAL A 180 0.91 11.67 4.41
CA VAL A 180 0.99 10.21 4.28
C VAL A 180 1.62 9.86 2.94
N LEU A 181 2.56 8.93 2.96
CA LEU A 181 3.15 8.33 1.79
C LEU A 181 2.98 6.82 1.87
N ILE A 182 2.45 6.21 0.81
CA ILE A 182 2.23 4.76 0.73
C ILE A 182 3.11 4.20 -0.39
N GLU A 183 4.01 3.30 -0.03
CA GLU A 183 4.79 2.48 -0.95
C GLU A 183 4.20 1.06 -0.93
N ASP A 184 3.74 0.59 -2.08
CA ASP A 184 3.09 -0.71 -2.18
C ASP A 184 3.83 -1.59 -3.19
N THR A 185 4.73 -2.43 -2.68
CA THR A 185 5.53 -3.40 -3.44
C THR A 185 6.30 -2.82 -4.64
N THR A 186 6.50 -1.52 -4.66
CA THR A 186 7.10 -0.78 -5.78
C THR A 186 8.62 -0.88 -5.78
N PHE A 187 9.25 -0.78 -4.60
CA PHE A 187 10.70 -0.72 -4.51
C PHE A 187 11.40 -1.93 -5.13
N GLN A 188 10.89 -3.13 -4.91
CA GLN A 188 11.46 -4.36 -5.48
C GLN A 188 11.39 -4.42 -7.02
N MET A 189 10.60 -3.55 -7.66
CA MET A 189 10.52 -3.46 -9.12
C MET A 189 11.64 -2.61 -9.72
N TYR A 190 12.37 -1.88 -8.88
CA TYR A 190 13.46 -0.98 -9.26
C TYR A 190 14.81 -1.36 -8.65
N GLY A 191 14.98 -2.62 -8.26
CA GLY A 191 16.22 -3.15 -7.68
C GLY A 191 16.12 -3.40 -6.18
N SER A 192 17.28 -3.65 -5.55
CA SER A 192 17.41 -4.00 -4.12
C SER A 192 17.93 -2.86 -3.24
N ASP A 193 18.21 -1.71 -3.79
CA ASP A 193 18.82 -0.55 -3.12
C ASP A 193 17.81 0.17 -2.21
N ARG A 194 17.46 -0.48 -1.09
CA ARG A 194 16.48 0.06 -0.12
C ARG A 194 16.94 1.32 0.57
N ASP A 195 18.24 1.50 0.74
CA ASP A 195 18.83 2.68 1.38
C ASP A 195 18.47 3.95 0.60
N ASN A 196 18.81 3.98 -0.68
CA ASN A 196 18.53 5.13 -1.53
C ASN A 196 17.03 5.29 -1.83
N GLN A 197 16.30 4.19 -2.04
CA GLN A 197 14.85 4.21 -2.26
C GLN A 197 14.11 4.82 -1.07
N THR A 198 14.43 4.36 0.16
CA THR A 198 13.84 4.87 1.41
C THR A 198 14.20 6.33 1.64
N GLN A 199 15.49 6.70 1.50
CA GLN A 199 15.93 8.09 1.65
C GLN A 199 15.27 9.02 0.62
N PHE A 200 15.06 8.55 -0.62
CA PHE A 200 14.42 9.35 -1.65
C PHE A 200 13.00 9.72 -1.25
N VAL A 201 12.18 8.75 -0.86
CA VAL A 201 10.77 9.00 -0.51
C VAL A 201 10.63 9.73 0.83
N ALA A 202 11.51 9.47 1.81
CA ALA A 202 11.48 10.13 3.10
C ALA A 202 11.63 11.65 3.00
N ARG A 203 12.40 12.15 2.01
CA ARG A 203 12.58 13.60 1.76
C ARG A 203 11.28 14.29 1.34
N SER A 204 10.33 13.54 0.80
CA SER A 204 9.03 14.07 0.36
C SER A 204 8.01 14.13 1.51
N LEU A 205 8.29 13.49 2.64
CA LEU A 205 7.42 13.55 3.81
C LEU A 205 7.57 14.86 4.57
N ARG A 206 6.47 15.29 5.15
CA ARG A 206 6.48 16.34 6.19
C ARG A 206 7.14 15.81 7.45
N PRO A 207 7.67 16.69 8.34
CA PRO A 207 8.27 16.24 9.60
C PRO A 207 7.34 15.40 10.50
N THR A 208 6.03 15.61 10.39
CA THR A 208 4.98 14.84 11.08
C THR A 208 4.34 13.77 10.20
N GLY A 209 4.85 13.57 8.98
CA GLY A 209 4.31 12.60 8.03
C GLY A 209 4.63 11.16 8.41
N VAL A 210 3.86 10.24 7.84
CA VAL A 210 4.06 8.80 7.99
C VAL A 210 4.29 8.14 6.63
N LEU A 211 5.23 7.21 6.60
CA LEU A 211 5.43 6.28 5.49
C LEU A 211 4.76 4.96 5.85
N VAL A 212 3.94 4.44 4.95
CA VAL A 212 3.36 3.10 5.02
C VAL A 212 3.94 2.30 3.87
N GLN A 213 4.65 1.21 4.19
CA GLN A 213 5.26 0.35 3.18
C GLN A 213 4.63 -1.02 3.21
N VAL A 214 4.15 -1.50 2.06
CA VAL A 214 3.79 -2.90 1.85
C VAL A 214 4.92 -3.55 1.08
N GLN A 215 5.67 -4.43 1.73
CA GLN A 215 6.86 -5.05 1.18
C GLN A 215 6.73 -6.57 1.15
N LYS A 216 7.22 -7.20 0.07
CA LYS A 216 7.48 -8.64 0.05
C LYS A 216 8.95 -8.85 0.42
N LEU A 217 9.19 -9.55 1.52
CA LEU A 217 10.52 -9.76 2.07
C LEU A 217 10.97 -11.21 1.91
N ARG A 218 12.28 -11.41 1.77
CA ARG A 218 12.89 -12.75 1.91
C ARG A 218 12.85 -13.18 3.37
N HIS A 219 12.56 -14.44 3.59
CA HIS A 219 12.80 -15.05 4.89
C HIS A 219 14.23 -15.56 4.95
N PRO A 220 14.96 -15.42 6.08
CA PRO A 220 16.33 -15.95 6.24
C PRO A 220 16.40 -17.46 5.99
N ASP A 221 15.39 -18.21 6.42
CA ASP A 221 15.25 -19.63 6.09
C ASP A 221 14.51 -19.79 4.75
N PRO A 222 15.17 -20.33 3.71
CA PRO A 222 14.58 -20.51 2.40
C PRO A 222 13.44 -21.55 2.37
N LEU A 223 13.41 -22.50 3.32
CA LEU A 223 12.32 -23.48 3.41
C LEU A 223 11.05 -22.82 3.92
N ILE A 224 11.15 -21.95 4.91
CA ILE A 224 10.01 -21.16 5.40
C ILE A 224 9.51 -20.22 4.30
N TYR A 225 10.43 -19.55 3.59
CA TYR A 225 10.04 -18.71 2.45
C TYR A 225 9.25 -19.50 1.42
N ALA A 226 9.76 -20.65 1.01
CA ALA A 226 9.12 -21.49 0.01
C ALA A 226 7.77 -22.02 0.45
N GLU A 227 7.62 -22.40 1.72
CA GLU A 227 6.35 -22.88 2.28
C GLU A 227 5.28 -21.78 2.29
N ARG A 228 5.65 -20.55 2.70
CA ARG A 228 4.73 -19.39 2.64
C ARG A 228 4.31 -19.05 1.19
N GLU A 229 5.22 -19.19 0.22
CA GLU A 229 4.88 -19.02 -1.20
C GLU A 229 3.94 -20.14 -1.70
N ARG A 230 4.18 -21.39 -1.30
CA ARG A 230 3.30 -22.52 -1.62
C ARG A 230 1.89 -22.31 -1.04
N GLN A 231 1.80 -21.95 0.24
CA GLN A 231 0.53 -21.64 0.88
C GLN A 231 -0.25 -20.54 0.14
N LYS A 232 0.42 -19.44 -0.21
CA LYS A 232 -0.17 -18.35 -1.00
C LYS A 232 -0.73 -18.87 -2.33
N ASP A 233 0.04 -19.69 -3.05
CA ASP A 233 -0.33 -20.18 -4.37
C ASP A 233 -1.47 -21.20 -4.29
N GLU A 234 -1.41 -22.17 -3.36
CA GLU A 234 -2.38 -23.27 -3.23
C GLU A 234 -3.65 -22.88 -2.47
N MET A 235 -3.54 -22.07 -1.40
CA MET A 235 -4.68 -21.78 -0.51
C MET A 235 -5.38 -20.45 -0.81
N PHE A 236 -4.78 -19.58 -1.63
CA PHE A 236 -5.39 -18.29 -1.96
C PHE A 236 -5.49 -18.06 -3.47
N LYS A 237 -4.37 -18.07 -4.21
CA LYS A 237 -4.39 -17.73 -5.64
C LYS A 237 -5.16 -18.75 -6.47
N SER A 238 -5.18 -20.02 -6.07
CA SER A 238 -5.95 -21.10 -6.72
C SER A 238 -7.46 -20.83 -6.77
N HIS A 239 -7.98 -19.91 -5.95
CA HIS A 239 -9.37 -19.46 -6.04
C HIS A 239 -9.64 -18.50 -7.21
N PHE A 240 -8.58 -17.94 -7.81
CA PHE A 240 -8.68 -16.89 -8.82
C PHE A 240 -7.94 -17.22 -10.12
N PHE A 241 -6.95 -18.09 -10.07
CA PHE A 241 -6.08 -18.41 -11.19
C PHE A 241 -5.94 -19.91 -11.35
N SER A 242 -5.87 -20.36 -12.60
CA SER A 242 -5.53 -21.75 -12.91
C SER A 242 -4.05 -22.05 -12.54
N PRO A 243 -3.69 -23.33 -12.31
CA PRO A 243 -2.30 -23.71 -12.06
C PRO A 243 -1.32 -23.27 -13.16
N SER A 244 -1.76 -23.24 -14.42
CA SER A 244 -0.94 -22.75 -15.54
C SER A 244 -0.66 -21.25 -15.44
N GLN A 245 -1.67 -20.43 -15.13
CA GLN A 245 -1.51 -18.98 -14.94
C GLN A 245 -0.60 -18.65 -13.77
N ILE A 246 -0.72 -19.38 -12.64
CA ILE A 246 0.17 -19.22 -11.48
C ILE A 246 1.62 -19.53 -11.87
N SER A 247 1.85 -20.63 -12.59
CA SER A 247 3.17 -21.07 -13.03
C SER A 247 3.79 -20.12 -14.05
N GLU A 248 3.00 -19.61 -14.99
CA GLU A 248 3.42 -18.63 -15.99
C GLU A 248 3.86 -17.31 -15.36
N LYS A 249 3.05 -16.75 -14.51
CA LYS A 249 3.38 -15.53 -13.77
C LYS A 249 4.65 -15.68 -12.93
N LYS A 250 4.84 -16.85 -12.30
CA LYS A 250 6.06 -17.16 -11.54
C LYS A 250 7.29 -17.15 -12.44
N ARG A 251 7.20 -17.75 -13.63
CA ARG A 251 8.30 -17.79 -14.59
C ARG A 251 8.61 -16.43 -15.18
N GLU A 252 7.60 -15.67 -15.59
CA GLU A 252 7.79 -14.42 -16.33
C GLU A 252 8.23 -13.24 -15.42
N ILE A 253 7.72 -13.19 -14.20
CA ILE A 253 7.91 -12.01 -13.35
C ILE A 253 8.51 -12.35 -11.99
N LEU A 254 7.88 -13.28 -11.24
CA LEU A 254 8.19 -13.42 -9.82
C LEU A 254 9.60 -13.96 -9.58
N ASN A 255 10.14 -14.77 -10.49
CA ASN A 255 11.52 -15.27 -10.36
C ASN A 255 12.53 -14.13 -10.50
N THR A 256 12.36 -13.22 -11.46
CA THR A 256 13.24 -12.05 -11.61
C THR A 256 13.04 -11.08 -10.44
N MET A 257 11.80 -10.85 -9.99
CA MET A 257 11.55 -10.01 -8.82
C MET A 257 12.18 -10.57 -7.54
N LEU A 258 12.37 -11.90 -7.44
CA LEU A 258 13.02 -12.52 -6.29
C LEU A 258 14.45 -12.00 -6.10
N ASP A 259 15.16 -11.70 -7.17
CA ASP A 259 16.53 -11.18 -7.11
C ASP A 259 16.61 -9.79 -6.46
N PHE A 260 15.52 -9.04 -6.48
CA PHE A 260 15.41 -7.69 -5.91
C PHE A 260 14.68 -7.62 -4.57
N GLN A 261 14.27 -8.77 -4.04
CA GLN A 261 13.74 -8.82 -2.68
C GLN A 261 14.88 -8.77 -1.67
N VAL A 262 14.66 -8.02 -0.61
CA VAL A 262 15.55 -7.96 0.56
C VAL A 262 14.91 -8.66 1.75
N ASP A 263 15.66 -8.91 2.78
CA ASP A 263 15.14 -9.44 4.05
C ASP A 263 14.73 -8.32 5.02
N MET A 264 14.18 -8.71 6.17
CA MET A 264 13.77 -7.77 7.21
C MET A 264 14.96 -6.99 7.79
N ALA A 265 16.13 -7.61 7.93
CA ALA A 265 17.31 -6.94 8.48
C ALA A 265 17.80 -5.80 7.56
N THR A 266 17.87 -6.05 6.26
CA THR A 266 18.16 -5.03 5.24
C THR A 266 17.13 -3.91 5.25
N THR A 267 15.84 -4.25 5.38
CA THR A 267 14.76 -3.25 5.45
C THR A 267 14.89 -2.37 6.70
N ILE A 268 15.17 -2.96 7.86
CA ILE A 268 15.40 -2.21 9.12
C ILE A 268 16.60 -1.28 8.98
N ALA A 269 17.72 -1.77 8.40
CA ALA A 269 18.91 -0.95 8.18
C ALA A 269 18.59 0.28 7.31
N ALA A 270 17.91 0.09 6.18
CA ALA A 270 17.50 1.17 5.29
C ALA A 270 16.55 2.18 5.95
N LEU A 271 15.55 1.70 6.71
CA LEU A 271 14.62 2.55 7.45
C LEU A 271 15.34 3.38 8.53
N SER A 272 16.31 2.79 9.23
CA SER A 272 17.07 3.45 10.29
C SER A 272 17.89 4.66 9.81
N LEU A 273 18.20 4.74 8.50
CA LEU A 273 18.86 5.89 7.90
C LEU A 273 17.93 7.12 7.78
N SER A 274 16.63 6.92 7.86
CA SER A 274 15.64 7.97 7.56
C SER A 274 14.58 8.15 8.65
N PHE A 275 14.32 7.15 9.48
CA PHE A 275 13.23 7.14 10.44
C PHE A 275 13.67 6.76 11.84
N ARG A 276 13.08 7.43 12.83
CA ARG A 276 13.32 7.19 14.26
C ARG A 276 12.39 6.13 14.85
N TYR A 277 11.25 5.88 14.19
CA TYR A 277 10.23 4.94 14.65
C TYR A 277 9.72 4.14 13.48
N SER A 278 9.69 2.81 13.62
CA SER A 278 9.12 1.89 12.62
C SER A 278 8.49 0.68 13.28
N VAL A 279 7.29 0.31 12.80
CA VAL A 279 6.47 -0.77 13.34
C VAL A 279 5.90 -1.61 12.23
N VAL A 280 6.05 -2.93 12.33
CA VAL A 280 5.31 -3.88 11.49
C VAL A 280 3.88 -3.97 12.01
N THR A 281 2.92 -3.69 11.15
CA THR A 281 1.51 -3.60 11.50
C THR A 281 0.64 -4.68 10.87
N TRP A 282 1.17 -5.40 9.90
CA TRP A 282 0.49 -6.51 9.22
C TRP A 282 1.52 -7.47 8.62
N ASN A 283 1.13 -8.75 8.53
CA ASN A 283 1.91 -9.78 7.86
C ASN A 283 0.97 -10.77 7.18
N SER A 284 1.28 -11.14 5.93
CA SER A 284 0.64 -12.19 5.17
C SER A 284 1.71 -13.01 4.44
N GLY A 285 2.06 -14.16 4.99
CA GLY A 285 3.17 -14.95 4.48
C GLY A 285 4.48 -14.16 4.42
N ASN A 286 4.98 -13.92 3.21
CA ASN A 286 6.19 -13.12 2.98
C ASN A 286 5.93 -11.61 2.78
N PHE A 287 4.68 -11.15 2.91
CA PHE A 287 4.31 -9.74 2.79
C PHE A 287 4.17 -9.10 4.18
N TYR A 288 4.60 -7.86 4.29
CA TYR A 288 4.60 -7.08 5.52
C TYR A 288 4.13 -5.66 5.27
N THR A 289 3.32 -5.11 6.17
CA THR A 289 3.09 -3.66 6.23
C THR A 289 3.93 -3.08 7.35
N ILE A 290 4.72 -2.07 7.02
CA ILE A 290 5.59 -1.34 7.94
C ILE A 290 5.16 0.12 7.93
N VAL A 291 4.92 0.69 9.11
CA VAL A 291 4.65 2.12 9.29
C VAL A 291 5.88 2.77 9.89
N SER A 292 6.34 3.88 9.31
CA SER A 292 7.54 4.61 9.75
C SER A 292 7.29 6.11 9.87
N SER A 293 7.88 6.78 10.87
CA SER A 293 7.80 8.22 11.06
C SER A 293 9.00 8.74 11.85
N ASN A 294 9.30 10.03 11.70
CA ASN A 294 10.24 10.76 12.57
C ASN A 294 9.55 11.40 13.78
N SER A 295 8.22 11.41 13.79
CA SER A 295 7.40 11.93 14.89
C SER A 295 6.79 10.75 15.66
N ARG A 296 7.21 10.56 16.93
CA ARG A 296 6.62 9.55 17.81
C ARG A 296 5.12 9.74 17.97
N ARG A 297 4.68 10.99 18.08
CA ARG A 297 3.24 11.32 18.17
C ARG A 297 2.49 10.87 16.92
N SER A 298 3.01 11.17 15.73
CA SER A 298 2.37 10.77 14.47
C SER A 298 2.35 9.25 14.31
N MET A 299 3.42 8.56 14.73
CA MET A 299 3.46 7.10 14.76
C MET A 299 2.35 6.53 15.64
N ILE A 300 2.24 6.99 16.89
CA ILE A 300 1.18 6.58 17.84
C ILE A 300 -0.20 6.90 17.26
N ASP A 301 -0.39 8.12 16.77
CA ASP A 301 -1.65 8.58 16.19
C ASP A 301 -2.07 7.67 15.02
N TYR A 302 -1.17 7.39 14.07
CA TYR A 302 -1.48 6.55 12.90
C TYR A 302 -1.77 5.10 13.29
N VAL A 303 -0.89 4.50 14.09
CA VAL A 303 -1.03 3.10 14.53
C VAL A 303 -2.30 2.89 15.36
N SER A 304 -2.69 3.87 16.19
CA SER A 304 -3.93 3.81 16.96
C SER A 304 -5.21 3.90 16.10
N LEU A 305 -5.10 4.42 14.88
CA LEU A 305 -6.21 4.49 13.92
C LEU A 305 -6.36 3.21 13.08
N LEU A 306 -5.35 2.35 13.07
CA LEU A 306 -5.44 1.04 12.42
C LEU A 306 -6.30 0.09 13.26
N LEU A 307 -7.15 -0.69 12.61
CA LEU A 307 -7.74 -1.87 13.22
C LEU A 307 -6.66 -2.93 13.51
N SER A 308 -7.00 -3.93 14.33
CA SER A 308 -6.20 -5.15 14.38
C SER A 308 -6.08 -5.77 12.98
N PRO A 309 -5.00 -6.54 12.69
CA PRO A 309 -4.79 -7.10 11.35
C PRO A 309 -6.01 -7.89 10.84
N ALA A 310 -6.51 -7.51 9.67
CA ALA A 310 -7.69 -8.10 9.02
C ALA A 310 -7.29 -9.31 8.16
N ILE A 311 -6.84 -10.38 8.81
CA ILE A 311 -6.28 -11.57 8.15
C ILE A 311 -6.57 -12.83 8.96
N PRO A 312 -6.88 -13.99 8.32
CA PRO A 312 -6.95 -15.27 9.01
C PRO A 312 -5.60 -15.67 9.62
N ALA A 313 -5.66 -16.36 10.78
CA ALA A 313 -4.46 -16.75 11.51
C ALA A 313 -3.49 -17.61 10.70
N ASP A 314 -4.00 -18.47 9.81
CA ASP A 314 -3.19 -19.35 8.97
C ASP A 314 -2.22 -18.61 8.04
N PHE A 315 -2.53 -17.35 7.71
CA PHE A 315 -1.68 -16.51 6.86
C PHE A 315 -0.80 -15.53 7.64
N SER A 316 -1.06 -15.32 8.94
CA SER A 316 -0.27 -14.43 9.80
C SER A 316 0.80 -15.23 10.54
N ASN A 317 2.07 -14.86 10.33
CA ASN A 317 3.22 -15.57 10.90
C ASN A 317 3.92 -14.76 11.98
N GLU A 318 3.47 -13.53 12.25
CA GLU A 318 4.11 -12.60 13.17
C GLU A 318 3.15 -12.19 14.30
N ARG A 319 3.71 -11.99 15.49
CA ARG A 319 2.97 -11.35 16.58
C ARG A 319 3.00 -9.85 16.39
N LEU A 320 1.86 -9.26 16.11
CA LEU A 320 1.71 -7.85 15.77
C LEU A 320 1.02 -7.04 16.90
N PRO A 321 1.31 -5.74 17.02
CA PRO A 321 2.33 -5.00 16.28
C PRO A 321 3.74 -5.36 16.73
N LEU A 322 4.71 -5.31 15.80
CA LEU A 322 6.12 -5.57 16.09
C LEU A 322 6.93 -4.28 15.89
N THR A 323 7.41 -3.68 16.97
CA THR A 323 8.32 -2.54 16.90
C THR A 323 9.68 -2.99 16.40
N ILE A 324 10.18 -2.37 15.34
CA ILE A 324 11.47 -2.69 14.72
C ILE A 324 12.50 -1.56 14.83
N ILE A 325 12.04 -0.32 15.00
CA ILE A 325 12.87 0.86 15.32
C ILE A 325 12.13 1.69 16.35
N ASP A 326 12.78 2.00 17.48
CA ASP A 326 12.24 2.86 18.52
C ASP A 326 13.35 3.66 19.22
N ASP A 327 13.48 4.90 18.86
CA ASP A 327 14.47 5.84 19.39
C ASP A 327 14.15 6.26 20.85
N ALA A 328 12.92 6.07 21.29
CA ALA A 328 12.50 6.41 22.64
C ALA A 328 12.69 5.28 23.67
N ASN A 329 12.94 4.04 23.20
CA ASN A 329 12.97 2.83 24.02
C ASN A 329 11.73 2.64 24.91
N GLU A 330 10.57 3.12 24.45
CA GLU A 330 9.29 3.02 25.15
C GLU A 330 8.28 2.30 24.24
N PRO A 331 7.58 1.26 24.74
CA PRO A 331 6.58 0.57 23.94
C PRO A 331 5.55 1.54 23.36
N LEU A 332 5.20 1.37 22.09
CA LEU A 332 4.11 2.12 21.51
C LEU A 332 2.81 1.66 22.15
N PRO A 333 1.97 2.58 22.64
CA PRO A 333 0.66 2.23 23.15
C PRO A 333 -0.20 1.75 21.95
N THR A 334 -0.51 0.49 21.92
CA THR A 334 -1.40 -0.09 20.94
C THR A 334 -2.60 -0.70 21.65
N ASN A 335 -3.80 -0.39 21.18
CA ASN A 335 -5.04 -1.01 21.67
C ASN A 335 -5.30 -2.35 20.99
N TRP A 336 -4.30 -2.88 20.27
CA TRP A 336 -4.47 -4.15 19.57
C TRP A 336 -4.27 -5.30 20.53
N GLU A 337 -5.36 -5.84 21.02
CA GLU A 337 -5.36 -7.24 21.40
C GLU A 337 -5.48 -8.03 20.10
N TRP A 338 -4.45 -8.80 19.74
CA TRP A 338 -4.57 -9.77 18.67
C TRP A 338 -5.70 -10.73 19.05
N ARG A 339 -6.82 -10.60 18.37
CA ARG A 339 -7.95 -11.52 18.50
C ARG A 339 -8.04 -12.25 17.17
N PRO A 340 -7.99 -13.59 17.20
CA PRO A 340 -8.31 -14.35 16.00
C PRO A 340 -9.67 -13.86 15.47
N PRO A 341 -9.85 -13.69 14.15
CA PRO A 341 -11.10 -13.17 13.57
C PRO A 341 -12.37 -13.85 14.03
N TRP A 342 -12.29 -15.15 14.38
CA TRP A 342 -13.42 -15.93 14.92
C TRP A 342 -13.73 -15.68 16.40
N SER A 343 -12.92 -14.97 17.14
CA SER A 343 -13.16 -14.65 18.56
C SER A 343 -13.92 -13.35 18.76
N VAL A 344 -14.12 -12.56 17.72
CA VAL A 344 -14.87 -11.29 17.78
C VAL A 344 -16.36 -11.62 17.66
N LYS A 345 -17.09 -11.66 18.76
CA LYS A 345 -18.56 -11.57 18.69
C LYS A 345 -18.88 -10.19 18.11
N PRO A 346 -19.65 -10.11 17.02
CA PRO A 346 -20.03 -8.82 16.44
C PRO A 346 -20.77 -8.01 17.53
N VAL A 347 -20.27 -6.84 17.84
CA VAL A 347 -21.06 -5.84 18.57
C VAL A 347 -22.04 -5.27 17.55
N VAL A 348 -23.14 -5.96 17.38
CA VAL A 348 -24.25 -5.50 16.55
C VAL A 348 -24.99 -4.42 17.33
N ALA A 349 -24.63 -3.16 17.08
CA ALA A 349 -25.63 -2.10 17.21
C ALA A 349 -26.46 -2.14 15.92
N PRO A 350 -27.79 -2.36 15.99
CA PRO A 350 -28.61 -2.35 14.79
C PRO A 350 -28.54 -0.95 14.17
N LEU A 351 -28.15 -0.89 12.89
CA LEU A 351 -28.22 0.34 12.09
C LEU A 351 -29.68 0.83 12.09
N PRO A 352 -29.93 2.14 12.25
CA PRO A 352 -31.25 2.69 12.06
C PRO A 352 -31.66 2.47 10.59
N VAL A 353 -32.78 1.79 10.42
CA VAL A 353 -33.43 1.63 9.12
C VAL A 353 -33.75 3.01 8.57
N PRO A 354 -33.35 3.38 7.33
CA PRO A 354 -33.79 4.62 6.71
C PRO A 354 -35.32 4.62 6.68
N ARG A 355 -35.93 5.59 7.30
CA ARG A 355 -37.36 5.85 7.09
C ARG A 355 -37.49 6.31 5.64
N GLY A 356 -38.13 5.47 4.83
CA GLY A 356 -38.55 5.89 3.50
C GLY A 356 -39.60 7.00 3.64
N ASP A 357 -39.35 8.09 2.93
CA ASP A 357 -40.37 9.03 2.48
C ASP A 357 -40.68 8.75 1.03
#